data_a66a43cf7c13f017956e484d4839e198
#
_entry.id   a66a43cf7c13f017956e484d4839e198
#
_cell.length_a   1.000
_cell.length_b   1.000
_cell.length_c   1.000
_cell.angle_alpha   90.00
_cell.angle_beta   90.00
_cell.angle_gamma   90.00
#
_symmetry.space_group_name_H-M   'P 1'
#
loop_
_entity.id
_entity.type
_entity.pdbx_description
1 polymer ?
#
loop_
_entity_poly.entity_id
_entity_poly.type
_entity_poly.pdbx_seq_one_letter_code
_entity_poly.pdbx_strand_id
1 'polypeptide(L)'
;MSNINELQLAKELIKFPTITPVDAGIMKFLEKKLRTLGFKTKVLEFKERDSEPVKNLYARLGNKSPNFCYAGHLDVVPAGNLKDWSINPFKPSVKKGYLIGRGANDMKGSIAAFITAVSNFVANKRKFN
;
A
#
# COMPACT_ATOMS: atom_id res chain seq x y z
N MET A 1 -19.85 3.83 -5.71
CA MET A 1 -18.44 3.92 -5.25
C MET A 1 -17.56 3.89 -6.48
N SER A 2 -16.61 4.81 -6.62
CA SER A 2 -15.67 4.80 -7.75
C SER A 2 -14.71 3.60 -7.60
N ASN A 3 -14.61 2.79 -8.65
CA ASN A 3 -13.65 1.70 -8.69
C ASN A 3 -12.23 2.28 -8.55
N ILE A 4 -11.45 1.70 -7.66
CA ILE A 4 -10.03 2.04 -7.51
C ILE A 4 -9.29 1.51 -8.75
N ASN A 5 -8.50 2.39 -9.38
CA ASN A 5 -7.63 1.98 -10.48
C ASN A 5 -6.29 1.49 -9.90
N GLU A 6 -5.94 0.25 -10.21
CA GLU A 6 -4.74 -0.42 -9.71
C GLU A 6 -3.45 0.34 -10.04
N LEU A 7 -3.26 0.69 -11.30
CA LEU A 7 -2.06 1.38 -11.75
C LEU A 7 -1.91 2.75 -11.09
N GLN A 8 -3.02 3.48 -10.97
CA GLN A 8 -3.02 4.77 -10.30
C GLN A 8 -2.69 4.63 -8.82
N LEU A 9 -3.29 3.66 -8.12
CA LEU A 9 -2.99 3.40 -6.72
C LEU A 9 -1.53 2.98 -6.53
N ALA A 10 -1.00 2.10 -7.37
CA ALA A 10 0.40 1.70 -7.33
C ALA A 10 1.34 2.91 -7.49
N LYS A 11 1.06 3.79 -8.44
CA LYS A 11 1.81 5.05 -8.61
C LYS A 11 1.71 5.95 -7.39
N GLU A 12 0.53 6.07 -6.77
CA GLU A 12 0.36 6.86 -5.55
C GLU A 12 1.21 6.31 -4.41
N LEU A 13 1.20 4.98 -4.20
CA LEU A 13 1.99 4.33 -3.14
C LEU A 13 3.50 4.48 -3.37
N ILE A 14 3.99 4.38 -4.61
CA ILE A 14 5.42 4.51 -4.93
C ILE A 14 5.95 5.92 -4.65
N LYS A 15 5.13 6.95 -4.74
CA LYS A 15 5.54 8.33 -4.44
C LYS A 15 5.98 8.56 -2.99
N PHE A 16 5.58 7.70 -2.08
CA PHE A 16 6.02 7.76 -0.69
C PHE A 16 7.41 7.11 -0.56
N PRO A 17 8.48 7.87 -0.20
CA PRO A 17 9.82 7.31 -0.05
C PRO A 17 9.96 6.62 1.32
N THR A 18 9.26 5.52 1.49
CA THR A 18 9.17 4.74 2.73
C THR A 18 10.40 3.85 2.95
N ILE A 19 11.59 4.44 2.86
CA ILE A 19 12.83 3.72 3.14
C ILE A 19 12.84 3.36 4.62
N THR A 20 12.93 2.06 4.92
CA THR A 20 12.87 1.53 6.30
C THR A 20 13.76 2.30 7.26
N PRO A 21 13.25 2.75 8.42
CA PRO A 21 11.91 2.56 9.01
C PRO A 21 10.92 3.71 8.75
N VAL A 22 11.20 4.58 7.78
CA VAL A 22 10.46 5.84 7.55
C VAL A 22 9.06 5.58 6.99
N ASP A 23 8.03 6.05 7.68
CA ASP A 23 6.63 5.97 7.25
C ASP A 23 6.29 6.91 6.09
N ALA A 24 6.93 8.07 6.00
CA ALA A 24 6.67 9.11 4.99
C ALA A 24 5.18 9.48 4.80
N GLY A 25 4.30 9.13 5.73
CA GLY A 25 2.86 9.42 5.66
C GLY A 25 2.02 8.38 4.91
N ILE A 26 2.61 7.29 4.42
CA ILE A 26 1.91 6.27 3.63
C ILE A 26 0.82 5.55 4.43
N MET A 27 1.02 5.33 5.74
CA MET A 27 0.02 4.68 6.60
C MET A 27 -1.26 5.50 6.67
N LYS A 28 -1.15 6.80 6.88
CA LYS A 28 -2.31 7.70 6.91
C LYS A 28 -3.03 7.78 5.56
N PHE A 29 -2.27 7.79 4.47
CA PHE A 29 -2.82 7.74 3.12
C PHE A 29 -3.63 6.46 2.88
N LEU A 30 -3.04 5.31 3.19
CA LEU A 30 -3.68 4.02 2.99
C LEU A 30 -4.87 3.80 3.93
N GLU A 31 -4.74 4.21 5.19
CA GLU A 31 -5.85 4.21 6.14
C GLU A 31 -7.07 4.95 5.60
N LYS A 32 -6.87 6.16 5.08
CA LYS A 32 -7.96 6.95 4.47
C LYS A 32 -8.61 6.21 3.30
N LYS A 33 -7.80 5.62 2.41
CA LYS A 33 -8.31 4.83 1.26
C LYS A 33 -9.14 3.63 1.73
N LEU A 34 -8.65 2.85 2.69
CA LEU A 34 -9.35 1.67 3.19
C LEU A 34 -10.65 2.03 3.91
N ARG A 35 -10.68 3.14 4.65
CA ARG A 35 -11.92 3.64 5.27
C ARG A 35 -13.00 3.98 4.25
N THR A 36 -12.65 4.50 3.07
CA THR A 36 -13.64 4.74 2.01
C THR A 36 -14.27 3.46 1.46
N LEU A 37 -13.59 2.33 1.62
CA LEU A 37 -14.11 0.99 1.27
C LEU A 37 -14.90 0.34 2.41
N GLY A 38 -15.04 1.00 3.57
CA GLY A 38 -15.79 0.50 4.71
C GLY A 38 -14.93 -0.26 5.75
N PHE A 39 -13.61 -0.29 5.60
CA PHE A 39 -12.74 -0.91 6.60
C PHE A 39 -12.72 -0.14 7.91
N LYS A 40 -12.75 -0.86 9.01
CA LYS A 40 -12.30 -0.37 10.32
C LYS A 40 -10.78 -0.49 10.37
N THR A 41 -10.12 0.61 10.72
CA THR A 41 -8.65 0.71 10.65
C THR A 41 -8.05 1.10 11.98
N LYS A 42 -6.84 0.62 12.26
CA LYS A 42 -6.02 1.01 13.40
C LYS A 42 -4.55 1.05 12.97
N VAL A 43 -3.91 2.19 13.17
CA VAL A 43 -2.46 2.30 13.05
C VAL A 43 -1.85 1.94 14.39
N LEU A 44 -0.93 0.99 14.38
CA LEU A 44 -0.18 0.50 15.55
C LEU A 44 1.27 0.94 15.37
N GLU A 45 1.85 1.50 16.43
CA GLU A 45 3.25 1.87 16.46
C GLU A 45 3.97 0.97 17.47
N PHE A 46 5.06 0.36 17.02
CA PHE A 46 5.91 -0.50 17.83
C PHE A 46 7.30 0.13 17.92
N LYS A 47 7.83 0.22 19.11
CA LYS A 47 9.15 0.76 19.37
C LYS A 47 9.84 -0.06 20.46
N GLU A 48 11.02 -0.54 20.18
CA GLU A 48 11.94 -1.05 21.18
C GLU A 48 12.87 0.05 21.67
N ARG A 49 13.58 -0.21 22.79
CA ARG A 49 14.32 0.79 23.55
C ARG A 49 15.31 1.60 22.72
N ASP A 50 16.02 0.93 21.81
CA ASP A 50 17.10 1.52 21.00
C ASP A 50 16.79 1.45 19.49
N SER A 51 15.51 1.31 19.11
CA SER A 51 15.08 1.23 17.72
C SER A 51 14.25 2.44 17.31
N GLU A 52 14.24 2.74 16.01
CA GLU A 52 13.27 3.64 15.42
C GLU A 52 11.86 3.01 15.44
N PRO A 53 10.80 3.81 15.64
CA PRO A 53 9.47 3.28 15.68
C PRO A 53 9.03 2.74 14.31
N VAL A 54 8.34 1.61 14.31
CA VAL A 54 7.75 0.99 13.12
C VAL A 54 6.23 1.05 13.20
N LYS A 55 5.60 1.53 12.15
CA LYS A 55 4.13 1.61 12.06
C LYS A 55 3.57 0.45 11.27
N ASN A 56 2.47 -0.10 11.77
CA ASN A 56 1.67 -1.12 11.09
C ASN A 56 0.23 -0.65 10.96
N LEU A 57 -0.39 -0.90 9.82
CA LEU A 57 -1.79 -0.63 9.59
C LEU A 57 -2.57 -1.94 9.65
N TYR A 58 -3.42 -2.07 10.66
CA TYR A 58 -4.44 -3.11 10.72
C TYR A 58 -5.73 -2.56 10.13
N ALA A 59 -6.33 -3.31 9.21
CA ALA A 59 -7.61 -2.96 8.59
C ALA A 59 -8.50 -4.19 8.47
N ARG A 60 -9.75 -4.09 8.89
CA ARG A 60 -10.71 -5.18 8.81
C ARG A 60 -12.03 -4.72 8.20
N LEU A 61 -12.53 -5.52 7.27
CA LEU A 61 -13.86 -5.39 6.68
C LEU A 61 -14.71 -6.58 7.11
N GLY A 62 -15.91 -6.31 7.66
CA GLY A 62 -16.76 -7.33 8.26
C GLY A 62 -16.31 -7.75 9.67
N ASN A 63 -17.05 -8.66 10.30
CA ASN A 63 -16.84 -9.08 11.68
C ASN A 63 -17.08 -10.57 11.95
N LYS A 64 -17.40 -11.34 10.92
CA LYS A 64 -17.69 -12.78 11.02
C LYS A 64 -16.51 -13.62 10.53
N SER A 65 -16.61 -14.93 10.76
CA SER A 65 -15.68 -15.94 10.25
C SER A 65 -16.37 -16.75 9.14
N PRO A 66 -15.57 -17.33 8.22
CA PRO A 66 -14.11 -17.18 8.09
C PRO A 66 -13.73 -15.79 7.54
N ASN A 67 -12.50 -15.34 7.83
CA ASN A 67 -11.95 -14.15 7.22
C ASN A 67 -10.68 -14.46 6.42
N PHE A 68 -10.50 -13.75 5.33
CA PHE A 68 -9.27 -13.77 4.54
C PHE A 68 -8.35 -12.66 5.03
N CYS A 69 -7.08 -12.98 5.28
CA CYS A 69 -6.07 -12.01 5.68
C CYS A 69 -5.02 -11.85 4.58
N TYR A 70 -4.77 -10.61 4.18
CA TYR A 70 -3.65 -10.23 3.34
C TYR A 70 -2.60 -9.55 4.21
N ALA A 71 -1.37 -10.03 4.19
CA ALA A 71 -0.22 -9.40 4.84
C ALA A 71 0.75 -8.88 3.78
N GLY A 72 1.15 -7.62 3.92
CA GLY A 72 2.11 -6.97 3.02
C GLY A 72 2.87 -5.87 3.72
N HIS A 73 4.00 -5.45 3.14
CA HIS A 73 4.81 -4.36 3.65
C HIS A 73 4.80 -3.16 2.67
N LEU A 74 4.88 -1.97 3.24
CA LEU A 74 4.89 -0.70 2.51
C LEU A 74 6.26 -0.04 2.47
N ASP A 75 7.15 -0.48 3.35
CA ASP A 75 8.53 -0.03 3.36
C ASP A 75 9.32 -0.60 2.17
N VAL A 76 10.40 0.07 1.86
CA VAL A 76 11.28 -0.28 0.75
C VAL A 76 12.73 -0.13 1.15
N VAL A 77 13.61 -0.88 0.50
CA VAL A 77 15.06 -0.69 0.61
C VAL A 77 15.49 0.61 -0.08
N PRO A 78 16.66 1.18 0.28
CA PRO A 78 17.21 2.33 -0.43
C PRO A 78 17.25 2.16 -1.94
N ALA A 79 17.12 3.26 -2.68
CA ALA A 79 17.13 3.21 -4.13
C ALA A 79 18.48 2.76 -4.73
N GLY A 80 19.54 2.87 -3.98
CA GLY A 80 20.90 2.67 -4.49
C GLY A 80 21.41 3.88 -5.26
N ASN A 81 22.29 3.65 -6.23
CA ASN A 81 22.83 4.72 -7.05
C ASN A 81 21.75 5.25 -8.01
N LEU A 82 21.40 6.54 -7.87
CA LEU A 82 20.36 7.16 -8.70
C LEU A 82 20.72 7.22 -10.19
N LYS A 83 21.98 7.14 -10.56
CA LYS A 83 22.43 7.08 -11.96
C LYS A 83 22.02 5.79 -12.67
N ASP A 84 21.77 4.73 -11.93
CA ASP A 84 21.34 3.43 -12.47
C ASP A 84 19.84 3.39 -12.80
N TRP A 85 19.10 4.44 -12.41
CA TRP A 85 17.68 4.54 -12.68
C TRP A 85 17.40 5.36 -13.94
N SER A 86 16.53 4.85 -14.80
CA SER A 86 16.06 5.60 -15.98
C SER A 86 15.08 6.73 -15.64
N ILE A 87 14.61 6.80 -14.39
CA ILE A 87 13.70 7.82 -13.82
C ILE A 87 14.02 7.99 -12.34
N ASN A 88 13.47 9.02 -11.70
CA ASN A 88 13.51 9.10 -10.25
C ASN A 88 12.71 7.93 -9.65
N PRO A 89 13.29 7.10 -8.73
CA PRO A 89 12.65 5.90 -8.18
C PRO A 89 11.35 6.17 -7.43
N PHE A 90 11.13 7.38 -6.92
CA PHE A 90 9.90 7.80 -6.23
C PHE A 90 9.01 8.73 -7.08
N LYS A 91 9.30 8.87 -8.38
CA LYS A 91 8.42 9.50 -9.38
C LYS A 91 8.03 8.46 -10.44
N PRO A 92 7.10 7.54 -10.12
CA PRO A 92 6.83 6.37 -10.95
C PRO A 92 6.28 6.75 -12.32
N SER A 93 6.71 6.02 -13.33
CA SER A 93 6.20 6.15 -14.69
C SER A 93 5.97 4.78 -15.33
N VAL A 94 5.18 4.75 -16.40
CA VAL A 94 5.02 3.56 -17.23
C VAL A 94 5.81 3.74 -18.50
N LYS A 95 6.70 2.79 -18.81
CA LYS A 95 7.47 2.74 -20.05
C LYS A 95 7.34 1.34 -20.66
N LYS A 96 6.96 1.25 -21.92
CA LYS A 96 6.81 -0.02 -22.66
C LYS A 96 5.96 -1.05 -21.92
N GLY A 97 4.88 -0.61 -21.22
CA GLY A 97 3.97 -1.49 -20.46
C GLY A 97 4.44 -1.84 -19.05
N TYR A 98 5.62 -1.39 -18.61
CA TYR A 98 6.15 -1.66 -17.28
C TYR A 98 6.02 -0.46 -16.35
N LEU A 99 5.51 -0.67 -15.15
CA LEU A 99 5.56 0.34 -14.08
C LEU A 99 6.95 0.36 -13.47
N ILE A 100 7.64 1.50 -13.58
CA ILE A 100 8.99 1.69 -13.05
C ILE A 100 8.91 2.56 -11.80
N GLY A 101 9.58 2.12 -10.72
CA GLY A 101 9.68 2.84 -9.45
C GLY A 101 10.13 1.93 -8.31
N ARG A 102 10.73 2.49 -7.24
CA ARG A 102 11.14 1.71 -6.07
C ARG A 102 9.91 1.16 -5.34
N GLY A 103 9.88 -0.15 -5.13
CA GLY A 103 8.75 -0.86 -4.52
C GLY A 103 7.63 -1.22 -5.51
N ALA A 104 7.78 -0.99 -6.81
CA ALA A 104 6.78 -1.38 -7.81
C ALA A 104 6.52 -2.88 -7.79
N ASN A 105 7.58 -3.70 -7.74
CA ASN A 105 7.50 -5.15 -7.69
C ASN A 105 7.44 -5.70 -6.25
N ASP A 106 8.17 -5.08 -5.31
CA ASP A 106 8.29 -5.51 -3.92
C ASP A 106 8.02 -4.33 -2.97
N MET A 107 6.78 -4.17 -2.42
CA MET A 107 5.60 -4.91 -2.90
C MET A 107 4.37 -4.01 -3.04
N LYS A 108 4.59 -2.69 -3.30
CA LYS A 108 3.49 -1.70 -3.43
C LYS A 108 2.55 -2.00 -4.60
N GLY A 109 3.05 -2.64 -5.67
CA GLY A 109 2.22 -3.08 -6.80
C GLY A 109 1.21 -4.14 -6.38
N SER A 110 1.64 -5.18 -5.67
CA SER A 110 0.73 -6.23 -5.19
C SER A 110 -0.25 -5.73 -4.13
N ILE A 111 0.14 -4.76 -3.30
CA ILE A 111 -0.79 -4.09 -2.37
C ILE A 111 -1.87 -3.33 -3.16
N ALA A 112 -1.49 -2.61 -4.20
CA ALA A 112 -2.44 -1.91 -5.07
C ALA A 112 -3.41 -2.88 -5.76
N ALA A 113 -2.90 -4.00 -6.29
CA ALA A 113 -3.69 -5.06 -6.90
C ALA A 113 -4.70 -5.64 -5.90
N PHE A 114 -4.26 -5.98 -4.69
CA PHE A 114 -5.13 -6.50 -3.64
C PHE A 114 -6.26 -5.50 -3.28
N ILE A 115 -5.92 -4.25 -3.02
CA ILE A 115 -6.91 -3.22 -2.65
C ILE A 115 -7.91 -2.98 -3.78
N THR A 116 -7.45 -3.00 -5.04
CA THR A 116 -8.32 -2.89 -6.21
C THR A 116 -9.27 -4.09 -6.32
N ALA A 117 -8.76 -5.31 -6.11
CA ALA A 117 -9.59 -6.51 -6.07
C ALA A 117 -10.67 -6.43 -4.98
N VAL A 118 -10.29 -5.99 -3.77
CA VAL A 118 -11.24 -5.77 -2.67
C VAL A 118 -12.27 -4.68 -3.02
N SER A 119 -11.84 -3.56 -3.62
CA SER A 119 -12.75 -2.50 -4.06
C SER A 119 -13.80 -3.02 -5.03
N ASN A 120 -13.38 -3.81 -6.02
CA ASN A 120 -14.28 -4.43 -6.98
C ASN A 120 -15.22 -5.47 -6.32
N PHE A 121 -14.70 -6.25 -5.39
CA PHE A 121 -15.49 -7.22 -4.63
C PHE A 121 -16.59 -6.51 -3.82
N VAL A 122 -16.23 -5.47 -3.06
CA VAL A 122 -17.19 -4.70 -2.24
C VAL A 122 -18.24 -4.00 -3.11
N ALA A 123 -17.85 -3.46 -4.28
CA ALA A 123 -18.78 -2.82 -5.20
C ALA A 123 -19.81 -3.80 -5.78
N ASN A 124 -19.41 -5.06 -5.99
CA ASN A 124 -20.26 -6.09 -6.61
C ASN A 124 -20.99 -6.99 -5.60
N LYS A 125 -20.63 -6.95 -4.32
CA LYS A 125 -21.25 -7.78 -3.28
C LYS A 125 -22.01 -6.91 -2.29
N ARG A 126 -23.34 -7.20 -2.16
CA ARG A 126 -24.18 -6.49 -1.20
C ARG A 126 -24.07 -7.03 0.22
N LYS A 127 -23.58 -8.27 0.38
CA LYS A 127 -23.40 -8.94 1.69
C LYS A 127 -22.09 -9.72 1.68
N PHE A 128 -21.29 -9.51 2.68
CA PHE A 128 -20.09 -10.27 3.02
C PHE A 128 -19.93 -10.30 4.55
N ASN A 129 -19.13 -11.20 5.04
CA ASN A 129 -18.98 -11.44 6.49
C ASN A 129 -18.26 -10.31 7.23
#